data_003f2ddeef4a14f3e229697e52793c31
#
_entry.id   003f2ddeef4a14f3e229697e52793c31
#
_cell.length_a   1.000
_cell.length_b   1.000
_cell.length_c   1.000
_cell.angle_alpha   90.00
_cell.angle_beta   90.00
_cell.angle_gamma   90.00
#
_symmetry.space_group_name_H-M   'P 1'
#
loop_
_entity.id
_entity.type
_entity.pdbx_description
1 polymer ?
#
loop_
_entity_poly.entity_id
_entity_poly.type
_entity_poly.pdbx_seq_one_letter_code
_entity_poly.pdbx_strand_id
1 'polypeptide(L)'
;HFSRLNLDGIGGVFVSLFIFYSGISSAREAIDPLLGAKPEPEFVDRLKEMVLDFDKNILGMHDLMVHDYGPGHRIVSFHAEVPEDGDMVELHDIIDNLERRIRREMGCIVTIHMDPVAIEDEEVAGLKAEVLSVIKGLDSHINMHDFRIIRGDTHTNLVFDIAVPFGYITSDDDICNAIQENVRK
;
A
#
# COMPACT_ATOMS: atom_id res chain seq x y z
N HIS A 1 -39.31 5.62 55.13
CA HIS A 1 -38.95 6.66 54.12
C HIS A 1 -38.28 5.97 52.95
N PHE A 2 -39.07 5.48 52.01
CA PHE A 2 -38.54 5.14 50.69
C PHE A 2 -38.28 6.45 49.99
N SER A 3 -37.00 6.76 49.74
CA SER A 3 -36.57 7.83 48.86
C SER A 3 -37.32 7.68 47.55
N ARG A 4 -38.11 8.69 47.15
CA ARG A 4 -38.69 8.72 45.80
C ARG A 4 -37.53 8.89 44.82
N LEU A 5 -36.96 7.77 44.40
CA LEU A 5 -36.04 7.73 43.24
C LEU A 5 -36.83 8.33 42.06
N ASN A 6 -36.34 9.42 41.53
CA ASN A 6 -36.93 10.03 40.33
C ASN A 6 -36.61 9.16 39.13
N LEU A 7 -37.44 8.13 38.92
CA LEU A 7 -37.29 7.16 37.86
C LEU A 7 -37.28 7.81 36.46
N ASP A 8 -38.06 8.89 36.33
CA ASP A 8 -38.12 9.64 35.06
C ASP A 8 -36.78 10.33 34.77
N GLY A 9 -36.14 10.91 35.78
CA GLY A 9 -34.80 11.52 35.63
C GLY A 9 -33.74 10.49 35.32
N ILE A 10 -33.76 9.34 36.02
CA ILE A 10 -32.82 8.25 35.76
C ILE A 10 -33.03 7.67 34.33
N GLY A 11 -34.29 7.43 33.95
CA GLY A 11 -34.62 6.98 32.59
C GLY A 11 -34.15 7.97 31.51
N GLY A 12 -34.38 9.28 31.77
CA GLY A 12 -33.92 10.34 30.86
C GLY A 12 -32.40 10.36 30.65
N VAL A 13 -31.62 10.14 31.73
CA VAL A 13 -30.15 10.02 31.64
C VAL A 13 -29.72 8.84 30.79
N PHE A 14 -30.33 7.66 31.00
CA PHE A 14 -30.00 6.47 30.19
C PHE A 14 -30.32 6.67 28.69
N VAL A 15 -31.48 7.24 28.39
CA VAL A 15 -31.85 7.54 27.01
C VAL A 15 -30.90 8.54 26.37
N SER A 16 -30.54 9.60 27.12
CA SER A 16 -29.58 10.61 26.63
C SER A 16 -28.21 10.02 26.33
N LEU A 17 -27.70 9.15 27.22
CA LEU A 17 -26.44 8.45 27.01
C LEU A 17 -26.48 7.51 25.80
N PHE A 18 -27.61 6.80 25.61
CA PHE A 18 -27.81 5.94 24.46
C PHE A 18 -27.83 6.74 23.15
N ILE A 19 -28.57 7.86 23.12
CA ILE A 19 -28.63 8.74 21.94
C ILE A 19 -27.23 9.33 21.66
N PHE A 20 -26.52 9.76 22.68
CA PHE A 20 -25.18 10.30 22.53
C PHE A 20 -24.19 9.26 21.98
N TYR A 21 -24.21 8.05 22.53
CA TYR A 21 -23.39 6.94 22.04
C TYR A 21 -23.70 6.59 20.57
N SER A 22 -25.00 6.47 20.26
CA SER A 22 -25.46 6.18 18.87
C SER A 22 -25.04 7.30 17.90
N GLY A 23 -25.12 8.56 18.32
CA GLY A 23 -24.68 9.70 17.53
C GLY A 23 -23.18 9.67 17.23
N ILE A 24 -22.35 9.35 18.23
CA ILE A 24 -20.90 9.20 18.03
C ILE A 24 -20.59 8.02 17.12
N SER A 25 -21.28 6.88 17.31
CA SER A 25 -21.08 5.70 16.44
C SER A 25 -21.40 6.02 14.98
N SER A 26 -22.55 6.63 14.74
CA SER A 26 -22.95 7.02 13.37
C SER A 26 -22.00 8.05 12.75
N ALA A 27 -21.51 9.00 13.56
CA ALA A 27 -20.52 9.97 13.08
C ALA A 27 -19.20 9.28 12.68
N ARG A 28 -18.71 8.34 13.51
CA ARG A 28 -17.51 7.55 13.18
C ARG A 28 -17.70 6.73 11.89
N GLU A 29 -18.79 5.99 11.79
CA GLU A 29 -19.11 5.20 10.60
C GLU A 29 -19.14 6.02 9.30
N ALA A 30 -19.53 7.30 9.40
CA ALA A 30 -19.53 8.22 8.27
C ALA A 30 -18.14 8.82 7.96
N ILE A 31 -17.31 9.02 8.98
CA ILE A 31 -16.02 9.70 8.87
C ILE A 31 -14.87 8.71 8.57
N ASP A 32 -14.90 7.51 9.17
CA ASP A 32 -13.83 6.53 9.05
C ASP A 32 -13.47 6.18 7.59
N PRO A 33 -14.43 5.98 6.66
CA PRO A 33 -14.11 5.77 5.25
C PRO A 33 -13.41 6.96 4.60
N LEU A 34 -13.71 8.19 5.05
CA LEU A 34 -13.09 9.42 4.50
C LEU A 34 -11.65 9.61 4.98
N LEU A 35 -11.29 9.01 6.12
CA LEU A 35 -9.93 9.05 6.69
C LEU A 35 -9.01 7.95 6.12
N GLY A 36 -9.53 7.05 5.29
CA GLY A 36 -8.77 5.97 4.68
C GLY A 36 -8.75 4.71 5.54
N ALA A 37 -9.86 3.98 5.57
CA ALA A 37 -9.89 2.65 6.15
C ALA A 37 -8.98 1.68 5.38
N LYS A 38 -8.33 0.75 6.10
CA LYS A 38 -7.57 -0.31 5.43
C LYS A 38 -8.50 -1.15 4.55
N PRO A 39 -8.09 -1.47 3.32
CA PRO A 39 -8.88 -2.37 2.47
C PRO A 39 -8.97 -3.77 3.09
N GLU A 40 -10.02 -4.49 2.75
CA GLU A 40 -10.21 -5.88 3.15
C GLU A 40 -9.07 -6.74 2.58
N PRO A 41 -8.44 -7.62 3.39
CA PRO A 41 -7.34 -8.46 2.91
C PRO A 41 -7.72 -9.28 1.67
N GLU A 42 -8.92 -9.84 1.63
CA GLU A 42 -9.44 -10.62 0.49
C GLU A 42 -9.52 -9.81 -0.81
N PHE A 43 -9.81 -8.50 -0.71
CA PHE A 43 -9.78 -7.62 -1.86
C PHE A 43 -8.35 -7.44 -2.38
N VAL A 44 -7.39 -7.24 -1.48
CA VAL A 44 -5.98 -7.04 -1.83
C VAL A 44 -5.41 -8.30 -2.46
N ASP A 45 -5.67 -9.47 -1.86
CA ASP A 45 -5.17 -10.76 -2.35
C ASP A 45 -5.73 -11.06 -3.74
N ARG A 46 -7.03 -10.88 -3.94
CA ARG A 46 -7.68 -11.08 -5.25
C ARG A 46 -7.13 -10.11 -6.31
N LEU A 47 -6.86 -8.86 -5.93
CA LEU A 47 -6.27 -7.88 -6.84
C LEU A 47 -4.87 -8.33 -7.27
N LYS A 48 -4.03 -8.73 -6.31
CA LYS A 48 -2.67 -9.22 -6.59
C LYS A 48 -2.66 -10.43 -7.51
N GLU A 49 -3.50 -11.43 -7.24
CA GLU A 49 -3.63 -12.60 -8.13
C GLU A 49 -4.03 -12.17 -9.55
N MET A 50 -5.04 -11.30 -9.67
CA MET A 50 -5.51 -10.85 -10.98
C MET A 50 -4.43 -10.08 -11.75
N VAL A 51 -3.59 -9.30 -11.09
CA VAL A 51 -2.51 -8.53 -11.69
C VAL A 51 -1.38 -9.46 -12.15
N LEU A 52 -0.88 -10.31 -11.24
CA LEU A 52 0.29 -11.16 -11.51
C LEU A 52 -0.01 -12.29 -12.50
N ASP A 53 -1.24 -12.78 -12.55
CA ASP A 53 -1.67 -13.84 -13.49
C ASP A 53 -2.19 -13.28 -14.84
N PHE A 54 -2.17 -11.95 -15.03
CA PHE A 54 -2.77 -11.35 -16.22
C PHE A 54 -1.94 -11.57 -17.48
N ASP A 55 -0.65 -11.25 -17.42
CA ASP A 55 0.29 -11.39 -18.53
C ASP A 55 1.70 -11.64 -18.01
N LYS A 56 2.50 -12.39 -18.79
CA LYS A 56 3.89 -12.72 -18.47
C LYS A 56 4.83 -11.50 -18.40
N ASN A 57 4.45 -10.39 -19.03
CA ASN A 57 5.19 -9.13 -19.00
C ASN A 57 4.87 -8.29 -17.73
N ILE A 58 3.97 -8.73 -16.86
CA ILE A 58 3.78 -8.14 -15.55
C ILE A 58 4.66 -8.90 -14.56
N LEU A 59 5.77 -8.30 -14.18
CA LEU A 59 6.82 -8.92 -13.37
C LEU A 59 6.55 -8.79 -11.86
N GLY A 60 5.83 -7.72 -11.47
CA GLY A 60 5.53 -7.44 -10.08
C GLY A 60 4.51 -6.32 -9.91
N MET A 61 4.14 -6.10 -8.66
CA MET A 61 3.20 -5.04 -8.24
C MET A 61 3.64 -4.47 -6.90
N HIS A 62 3.71 -3.14 -6.79
CA HIS A 62 4.05 -2.44 -5.54
C HIS A 62 3.28 -1.10 -5.41
N ASP A 63 3.46 -0.41 -4.29
CA ASP A 63 2.85 0.89 -3.96
C ASP A 63 1.32 0.90 -4.13
N LEU A 64 0.66 -0.18 -3.66
CA LEU A 64 -0.79 -0.28 -3.71
C LEU A 64 -1.45 0.73 -2.77
N MET A 65 -2.22 1.65 -3.35
CA MET A 65 -3.10 2.55 -2.63
C MET A 65 -4.57 2.23 -2.95
N VAL A 66 -5.37 2.12 -1.91
CA VAL A 66 -6.82 1.88 -2.03
C VAL A 66 -7.57 2.95 -1.24
N HIS A 67 -8.39 3.71 -1.94
CA HIS A 67 -9.31 4.67 -1.34
C HIS A 67 -10.74 4.15 -1.47
N ASP A 68 -11.38 3.85 -0.34
CA ASP A 68 -12.75 3.35 -0.32
C ASP A 68 -13.69 4.44 0.19
N TYR A 69 -14.51 4.96 -0.72
CA TYR A 69 -15.53 5.99 -0.44
C TYR A 69 -16.93 5.40 -0.31
N GLY A 70 -17.02 4.08 -0.12
CA GLY A 70 -18.27 3.35 0.00
C GLY A 70 -18.62 2.53 -1.24
N PRO A 71 -19.77 1.85 -1.23
CA PRO A 71 -20.14 0.89 -2.27
C PRO A 71 -20.10 1.49 -3.68
N GLY A 72 -19.30 0.90 -4.55
CA GLY A 72 -19.14 1.32 -5.95
C GLY A 72 -18.26 2.56 -6.17
N HIS A 73 -17.62 3.09 -5.10
CA HIS A 73 -16.76 4.27 -5.18
C HIS A 73 -15.36 4.00 -4.63
N ARG A 74 -14.78 2.89 -5.03
CA ARG A 74 -13.41 2.52 -4.67
C ARG A 74 -12.45 2.96 -5.78
N ILE A 75 -11.37 3.65 -5.39
CA ILE A 75 -10.29 4.08 -6.27
C ILE A 75 -9.03 3.32 -5.87
N VAL A 76 -8.37 2.73 -6.84
CA VAL A 76 -7.16 1.93 -6.66
C VAL A 76 -6.07 2.52 -7.54
N SER A 77 -4.88 2.68 -7.00
CA SER A 77 -3.68 2.93 -7.79
C SER A 77 -2.55 2.04 -7.31
N PHE A 78 -1.71 1.61 -8.23
CA PHE A 78 -0.52 0.83 -7.94
C PHE A 78 0.47 0.91 -9.09
N HIS A 79 1.70 0.45 -8.84
CA HIS A 79 2.74 0.33 -9.84
C HIS A 79 2.81 -1.12 -10.32
N ALA A 80 2.85 -1.31 -11.63
CA ALA A 80 3.08 -2.59 -12.27
C ALA A 80 4.46 -2.61 -12.91
N GLU A 81 5.26 -3.57 -12.52
CA GLU A 81 6.61 -3.77 -13.06
C GLU A 81 6.54 -4.47 -14.39
N VAL A 82 7.22 -3.89 -15.37
CA VAL A 82 7.29 -4.40 -16.74
C VAL A 82 8.76 -4.44 -17.20
N PRO A 83 9.13 -5.29 -18.18
CA PRO A 83 10.51 -5.31 -18.72
C PRO A 83 10.90 -3.95 -19.30
N GLU A 84 12.08 -3.42 -18.95
CA GLU A 84 12.58 -2.14 -19.49
C GLU A 84 12.89 -2.19 -21.00
N ASP A 85 13.16 -3.38 -21.54
CA ASP A 85 13.44 -3.64 -22.94
C ASP A 85 12.20 -4.02 -23.77
N GLY A 86 11.01 -4.01 -23.13
CA GLY A 86 9.74 -4.34 -23.77
C GLY A 86 9.26 -3.27 -24.76
N ASP A 87 8.42 -3.67 -25.73
CA ASP A 87 7.75 -2.71 -26.61
C ASP A 87 6.73 -1.87 -25.84
N MET A 88 6.94 -0.56 -25.80
CA MET A 88 6.13 0.36 -25.03
C MET A 88 4.64 0.33 -25.43
N VAL A 89 4.34 0.13 -26.71
CA VAL A 89 2.95 0.09 -27.21
C VAL A 89 2.27 -1.20 -26.78
N GLU A 90 2.99 -2.34 -26.85
CA GLU A 90 2.50 -3.64 -26.39
C GLU A 90 2.27 -3.61 -24.88
N LEU A 91 3.24 -3.13 -24.11
CA LEU A 91 3.13 -3.02 -22.66
C LEU A 91 1.96 -2.12 -22.24
N HIS A 92 1.79 -0.98 -22.91
CA HIS A 92 0.67 -0.09 -22.65
C HIS A 92 -0.69 -0.78 -22.94
N ASP A 93 -0.81 -1.54 -24.01
CA ASP A 93 -2.04 -2.28 -24.32
C ASP A 93 -2.36 -3.35 -23.28
N ILE A 94 -1.33 -4.04 -22.76
CA ILE A 94 -1.47 -4.99 -21.65
C ILE A 94 -2.03 -4.29 -20.41
N ILE A 95 -1.45 -3.16 -20.02
CA ILE A 95 -1.89 -2.40 -18.84
C ILE A 95 -3.32 -1.86 -19.02
N ASP A 96 -3.66 -1.29 -20.17
CA ASP A 96 -5.02 -0.79 -20.45
C ASP A 96 -6.07 -1.92 -20.38
N ASN A 97 -5.73 -3.10 -20.90
CA ASN A 97 -6.60 -4.27 -20.82
C ASN A 97 -6.71 -4.80 -19.38
N LEU A 98 -5.65 -4.77 -18.60
CA LEU A 98 -5.69 -5.10 -17.17
C LEU A 98 -6.57 -4.12 -16.38
N GLU A 99 -6.42 -2.81 -16.60
CA GLU A 99 -7.28 -1.80 -15.97
C GLU A 99 -8.77 -2.04 -16.29
N ARG A 100 -9.09 -2.34 -17.55
CA ARG A 100 -10.46 -2.67 -17.96
C ARG A 100 -10.98 -3.94 -17.28
N ARG A 101 -10.14 -4.96 -17.11
CA ARG A 101 -10.50 -6.19 -16.43
C ARG A 101 -10.78 -5.95 -14.95
N ILE A 102 -9.88 -5.25 -14.25
CA ILE A 102 -10.04 -4.92 -12.82
C ILE A 102 -11.34 -4.11 -12.62
N ARG A 103 -11.56 -3.08 -13.44
CA ARG A 103 -12.78 -2.26 -13.37
C ARG A 103 -14.05 -3.08 -13.55
N ARG A 104 -14.05 -4.03 -14.47
CA ARG A 104 -15.21 -4.89 -14.75
C ARG A 104 -15.46 -5.92 -13.66
N GLU A 105 -14.41 -6.57 -13.14
CA GLU A 105 -14.52 -7.70 -12.23
C GLU A 105 -14.53 -7.32 -10.75
N MET A 106 -13.91 -6.19 -10.40
CA MET A 106 -13.80 -5.70 -9.02
C MET A 106 -14.65 -4.44 -8.75
N GLY A 107 -15.22 -3.82 -9.80
CA GLY A 107 -16.12 -2.67 -9.65
C GLY A 107 -15.44 -1.43 -9.06
N CYS A 108 -14.15 -1.23 -9.29
CA CYS A 108 -13.39 -0.08 -8.81
C CYS A 108 -12.82 0.72 -9.99
N ILE A 109 -12.50 2.00 -9.73
CA ILE A 109 -11.70 2.82 -10.64
C ILE A 109 -10.24 2.45 -10.36
N VAL A 110 -9.47 2.12 -11.39
CA VAL A 110 -8.06 1.77 -11.24
C VAL A 110 -7.20 2.61 -12.18
N THR A 111 -6.03 2.99 -11.70
CA THR A 111 -4.94 3.60 -12.46
C THR A 111 -3.67 2.84 -12.16
N ILE A 112 -2.99 2.39 -13.19
CA ILE A 112 -1.76 1.61 -13.09
C ILE A 112 -0.60 2.44 -13.67
N HIS A 113 0.41 2.67 -12.84
CA HIS A 113 1.68 3.23 -13.30
C HIS A 113 2.59 2.10 -13.78
N MET A 114 3.14 2.23 -14.99
CA MET A 114 4.12 1.27 -15.49
C MET A 114 5.51 1.64 -14.99
N ASP A 115 6.18 0.71 -14.33
CA ASP A 115 7.57 0.82 -13.91
C ASP A 115 8.43 -0.13 -14.74
N PRO A 116 9.18 0.38 -15.74
CA PRO A 116 10.15 -0.42 -16.46
C PRO A 116 11.29 -0.83 -15.53
N VAL A 117 11.41 -2.13 -15.25
CA VAL A 117 12.47 -2.66 -14.38
C VAL A 117 13.52 -3.40 -15.17
N ALA A 118 14.79 -3.19 -14.79
CA ALA A 118 15.91 -3.94 -15.33
C ALA A 118 15.87 -5.36 -14.78
N ILE A 119 15.89 -6.34 -15.69
CA ILE A 119 16.02 -7.74 -15.34
C ILE A 119 17.52 -8.05 -15.25
N GLU A 120 17.95 -8.49 -14.07
CA GLU A 120 19.32 -8.89 -13.65
C GLU A 120 20.46 -8.63 -14.64
N ASP A 121 21.20 -7.53 -14.43
CA ASP A 121 22.49 -7.28 -15.05
C ASP A 121 23.58 -7.07 -13.97
N GLU A 122 24.85 -6.93 -14.40
CA GLU A 122 25.98 -6.73 -13.48
C GLU A 122 25.86 -5.43 -12.68
N GLU A 123 25.22 -4.41 -13.21
CA GLU A 123 24.97 -3.12 -12.53
C GLU A 123 23.96 -3.28 -11.42
N VAL A 124 22.84 -3.99 -11.68
CA VAL A 124 21.81 -4.32 -10.67
C VAL A 124 22.45 -5.07 -9.51
N ALA A 125 23.29 -6.08 -9.81
CA ALA A 125 23.97 -6.87 -8.81
C ALA A 125 24.94 -6.01 -7.98
N GLY A 126 25.65 -5.07 -8.61
CA GLY A 126 26.56 -4.13 -7.97
C GLY A 126 25.82 -3.19 -7.01
N LEU A 127 24.77 -2.52 -7.48
CA LEU A 127 23.95 -1.61 -6.67
C LEU A 127 23.25 -2.34 -5.51
N LYS A 128 22.77 -3.55 -5.75
CA LYS A 128 22.19 -4.40 -4.70
C LYS A 128 23.19 -4.69 -3.59
N ALA A 129 24.43 -5.03 -3.94
CA ALA A 129 25.49 -5.30 -2.97
C ALA A 129 25.86 -4.04 -2.17
N GLU A 130 25.91 -2.87 -2.82
CA GLU A 130 26.20 -1.59 -2.17
C GLU A 130 25.10 -1.21 -1.16
N VAL A 131 23.83 -1.26 -1.58
CA VAL A 131 22.67 -0.97 -0.70
C VAL A 131 22.62 -1.95 0.47
N LEU A 132 22.86 -3.24 0.21
CA LEU A 132 22.90 -4.25 1.27
C LEU A 132 24.03 -3.97 2.27
N SER A 133 25.18 -3.50 1.80
CA SER A 133 26.30 -3.09 2.67
C SER A 133 25.91 -1.91 3.57
N VAL A 134 25.20 -0.91 3.02
CA VAL A 134 24.68 0.23 3.79
C VAL A 134 23.71 -0.26 4.87
N ILE A 135 22.72 -1.08 4.50
CA ILE A 135 21.74 -1.61 5.45
C ILE A 135 22.41 -2.42 6.57
N LYS A 136 23.35 -3.31 6.23
CA LYS A 136 24.09 -4.11 7.22
C LYS A 136 25.03 -3.26 8.08
N GLY A 137 25.47 -2.12 7.58
CA GLY A 137 26.23 -1.13 8.35
C GLY A 137 25.39 -0.39 9.39
N LEU A 138 24.10 -0.20 9.13
CA LEU A 138 23.14 0.36 10.09
C LEU A 138 22.77 -0.68 11.17
N ASP A 139 22.34 -1.85 10.76
CA ASP A 139 22.07 -2.97 11.65
C ASP A 139 22.15 -4.31 10.90
N SER A 140 22.94 -5.24 11.44
CA SER A 140 23.13 -6.57 10.86
C SER A 140 21.88 -7.46 10.84
N HIS A 141 20.86 -7.13 11.65
CA HIS A 141 19.61 -7.89 11.74
C HIS A 141 18.55 -7.48 10.70
N ILE A 142 18.73 -6.32 10.06
CA ILE A 142 17.85 -5.89 8.97
C ILE A 142 18.20 -6.67 7.70
N ASN A 143 17.21 -7.22 7.03
CA ASN A 143 17.38 -7.91 5.76
C ASN A 143 16.67 -7.16 4.63
N MET A 144 17.22 -7.25 3.43
CA MET A 144 16.68 -6.66 2.21
C MET A 144 16.13 -7.76 1.31
N HIS A 145 14.97 -7.52 0.73
CA HIS A 145 14.28 -8.41 -0.21
C HIS A 145 13.82 -7.62 -1.44
N ASP A 146 13.51 -8.31 -2.51
CA ASP A 146 12.85 -7.78 -3.71
C ASP A 146 13.49 -6.52 -4.29
N PHE A 147 14.84 -6.51 -4.37
CA PHE A 147 15.59 -5.38 -4.90
C PHE A 147 15.44 -5.26 -6.42
N ARG A 148 15.05 -4.07 -6.88
CA ARG A 148 14.84 -3.71 -8.28
C ARG A 148 15.36 -2.31 -8.55
N ILE A 149 15.69 -2.02 -9.81
CA ILE A 149 16.04 -0.66 -10.24
C ILE A 149 15.13 -0.22 -11.38
N ILE A 150 14.70 1.03 -11.32
CA ILE A 150 13.93 1.71 -12.37
C ILE A 150 14.81 2.81 -12.89
N ARG A 151 15.27 2.66 -14.13
CA ARG A 151 16.18 3.62 -14.75
C ARG A 151 15.41 4.76 -15.40
N GLY A 152 15.90 5.98 -15.21
CA GLY A 152 15.43 7.17 -15.89
C GLY A 152 16.59 8.03 -16.38
N ASP A 153 16.35 8.92 -17.31
CA ASP A 153 17.39 9.80 -17.90
C ASP A 153 18.05 10.72 -16.86
N THR A 154 17.36 11.07 -15.79
CA THR A 154 17.80 12.03 -14.79
C THR A 154 18.12 11.42 -13.43
N HIS A 155 17.59 10.27 -13.13
CA HIS A 155 17.76 9.55 -11.86
C HIS A 155 17.40 8.07 -12.01
N THR A 156 17.94 7.26 -11.12
CA THR A 156 17.58 5.84 -10.99
C THR A 156 16.91 5.62 -9.64
N ASN A 157 15.71 5.05 -9.64
CA ASN A 157 15.03 4.67 -8.42
C ASN A 157 15.47 3.26 -8.00
N LEU A 158 15.77 3.12 -6.71
CA LEU A 158 16.04 1.82 -6.10
C LEU A 158 14.80 1.44 -5.28
N VAL A 159 14.17 0.32 -5.62
CA VAL A 159 12.98 -0.20 -4.94
C VAL A 159 13.34 -1.52 -4.27
N PHE A 160 13.08 -1.62 -2.99
CA PHE A 160 13.37 -2.84 -2.21
C PHE A 160 12.59 -2.86 -0.90
N ASP A 161 12.33 -4.06 -0.40
CA ASP A 161 11.71 -4.28 0.89
C ASP A 161 12.78 -4.52 1.97
N ILE A 162 12.52 -4.02 3.17
CA ILE A 162 13.34 -4.30 4.34
C ILE A 162 12.52 -5.08 5.38
N ALA A 163 13.10 -6.16 5.89
CA ALA A 163 12.55 -6.92 7.01
C ALA A 163 13.27 -6.53 8.31
N VAL A 164 12.51 -5.93 9.22
CA VAL A 164 12.99 -5.48 10.53
C VAL A 164 12.51 -6.46 11.61
N PRO A 165 13.35 -6.84 12.60
CA PRO A 165 12.94 -7.72 13.67
C PRO A 165 11.77 -7.16 14.48
N PHE A 166 10.86 -8.05 14.92
CA PHE A 166 9.74 -7.66 15.78
C PHE A 166 10.22 -7.01 17.08
N GLY A 167 9.63 -5.85 17.42
CA GLY A 167 10.01 -5.09 18.61
C GLY A 167 11.26 -4.22 18.44
N TYR A 168 11.66 -3.94 17.21
CA TYR A 168 12.75 -3.01 16.93
C TYR A 168 12.43 -1.61 17.49
N ILE A 169 13.42 -0.95 18.12
CA ILE A 169 13.19 0.27 18.90
C ILE A 169 13.10 1.52 17.99
N THR A 170 13.79 1.49 16.85
CA THR A 170 13.82 2.60 15.88
C THR A 170 12.55 2.56 15.03
N SER A 171 11.95 3.72 14.76
CA SER A 171 10.78 3.79 13.90
C SER A 171 11.11 3.47 12.45
N ASP A 172 10.12 2.98 11.71
CA ASP A 172 10.27 2.66 10.28
C ASP A 172 10.73 3.91 9.48
N ASP A 173 10.20 5.09 9.82
CA ASP A 173 10.60 6.36 9.20
C ASP A 173 12.08 6.71 9.43
N ASP A 174 12.59 6.50 10.65
CA ASP A 174 13.98 6.77 10.97
C ASP A 174 14.92 5.81 10.23
N ILE A 175 14.53 4.54 10.08
CA ILE A 175 15.31 3.56 9.32
C ILE A 175 15.33 3.93 7.84
N CYS A 176 14.16 4.25 7.26
CA CYS A 176 14.05 4.69 5.86
C CYS A 176 14.90 5.93 5.59
N ASN A 177 14.84 6.95 6.45
CA ASN A 177 15.63 8.15 6.32
C ASN A 177 17.12 7.87 6.40
N ALA A 178 17.57 7.04 7.35
CA ALA A 178 18.97 6.66 7.50
C ALA A 178 19.51 5.92 6.27
N ILE A 179 18.71 5.02 5.67
CA ILE A 179 19.10 4.33 4.43
C ILE A 179 19.18 5.34 3.28
N GLN A 180 18.17 6.18 3.10
CA GLN A 180 18.16 7.17 2.02
C GLN A 180 19.33 8.15 2.07
N GLU A 181 19.70 8.64 3.24
CA GLU A 181 20.84 9.54 3.41
C GLU A 181 22.18 8.89 3.03
N ASN A 182 22.31 7.59 3.22
CA ASN A 182 23.55 6.86 2.91
C ASN A 182 23.61 6.34 1.47
N VAL A 183 22.47 6.12 0.82
CA VAL A 183 22.40 5.64 -0.57
C VAL A 183 22.43 6.80 -1.59
N ARG A 184 21.94 7.99 -1.24
CA ARG A 184 21.93 9.20 -2.11
C ARG A 184 23.29 9.87 -2.32
N LYS A 185 24.38 9.20 -2.07
CA LYS A 185 25.74 9.69 -2.36
C LYS A 185 26.10 9.33 -3.77
#